data_a68b6d1813163e2350866b147097cbf9
#
_entry.id   a68b6d1813163e2350866b147097cbf9
#
_cell.length_a   1.000
_cell.length_b   1.000
_cell.length_c   1.000
_cell.angle_alpha   90.00
_cell.angle_beta   90.00
_cell.angle_gamma   90.00
#
_symmetry.space_group_name_H-M   'P 1'
#
loop_
_entity.id
_entity.type
_entity.pdbx_description
1 polymer ?
#
loop_
_entity_poly.entity_id
_entity_poly.type
_entity_poly.pdbx_seq_one_letter_code
_entity_poly.pdbx_strand_id
1 'polypeptide(L)'
;MVWKGLRWLCGTLLLAAAAQAQAIPGFDAVRADFHPSETVLLDRAGQPIHRLRTDARVRRGQWVALQGISPALRQALVLSEDKRFYEHSGVDWRAVSSAAWANLWNQRTRGASTLTMQLAGLLDDDLALGTG
;
A
#
# COMPACT_ATOMS: atom_id res chain seq x y z
N MET A 1 -46.56 -2.45 11.02
CA MET A 1 -46.35 -2.16 9.59
C MET A 1 -45.00 -1.47 9.28
N VAL A 2 -44.28 -1.03 10.31
CA VAL A 2 -43.01 -0.25 10.20
C VAL A 2 -41.77 -1.11 9.95
N TRP A 3 -41.79 -2.40 10.24
CA TRP A 3 -40.60 -3.26 10.19
C TRP A 3 -40.23 -3.77 8.78
N LYS A 4 -41.15 -3.78 7.83
CA LYS A 4 -40.87 -4.19 6.45
C LYS A 4 -40.09 -3.12 5.66
N GLY A 5 -40.35 -1.83 5.96
CA GLY A 5 -39.62 -0.73 5.30
C GLY A 5 -38.13 -0.61 5.69
N LEU A 6 -37.81 -0.93 6.96
CA LEU A 6 -36.44 -0.84 7.46
C LEU A 6 -35.50 -1.87 6.82
N ARG A 7 -36.02 -3.05 6.48
CA ARG A 7 -35.22 -4.11 5.80
C ARG A 7 -34.84 -3.76 4.37
N TRP A 8 -35.69 -3.04 3.66
CA TRP A 8 -35.41 -2.56 2.31
C TRP A 8 -34.43 -1.39 2.30
N LEU A 9 -34.53 -0.48 3.27
CA LEU A 9 -33.59 0.63 3.41
C LEU A 9 -32.15 0.16 3.74
N CYS A 10 -32.00 -0.83 4.60
CA CYS A 10 -30.68 -1.41 4.88
C CYS A 10 -30.11 -2.15 3.67
N GLY A 11 -30.93 -2.85 2.89
CA GLY A 11 -30.51 -3.54 1.67
C GLY A 11 -30.04 -2.60 0.57
N THR A 12 -30.72 -1.48 0.37
CA THR A 12 -30.35 -0.46 -0.63
C THR A 12 -29.13 0.34 -0.22
N LEU A 13 -28.91 0.58 1.08
CA LEU A 13 -27.70 1.23 1.58
C LEU A 13 -26.45 0.35 1.39
N LEU A 14 -26.56 -0.96 1.61
CA LEU A 14 -25.46 -1.91 1.39
C LEU A 14 -25.11 -2.06 -0.10
N LEU A 15 -26.11 -2.03 -0.99
CA LEU A 15 -25.88 -2.05 -2.45
C LEU A 15 -25.26 -0.74 -2.96
N ALA A 16 -25.63 0.40 -2.40
CA ALA A 16 -25.04 1.70 -2.78
C ALA A 16 -23.58 1.83 -2.31
N ALA A 17 -23.21 1.22 -1.17
CA ALA A 17 -21.83 1.20 -0.70
C ALA A 17 -20.92 0.30 -1.55
N ALA A 18 -21.47 -0.74 -2.19
CA ALA A 18 -20.69 -1.62 -3.08
C ALA A 18 -20.34 -0.97 -4.45
N ALA A 19 -21.01 0.11 -4.83
CA ALA A 19 -20.83 0.74 -6.14
C ALA A 19 -19.63 1.69 -6.24
N GLN A 20 -18.88 1.90 -5.16
CA GLN A 20 -17.75 2.84 -5.10
C GLN A 20 -16.38 2.17 -4.96
N ALA A 21 -16.27 0.88 -5.20
CA ALA A 21 -14.97 0.23 -5.25
C ALA A 21 -14.23 0.70 -6.52
N GLN A 22 -13.39 1.70 -6.38
CA GLN A 22 -12.49 2.11 -7.45
C GLN A 22 -11.54 0.95 -7.75
N ALA A 23 -11.41 0.59 -9.01
CA ALA A 23 -10.51 -0.47 -9.42
C ALA A 23 -9.07 -0.01 -9.19
N ILE A 24 -8.32 -0.76 -8.38
CA ILE A 24 -6.89 -0.52 -8.19
C ILE A 24 -6.20 -0.66 -9.56
N PRO A 25 -5.34 0.29 -9.96
CA PRO A 25 -4.67 0.24 -11.25
C PRO A 25 -3.80 -1.02 -11.36
N GLY A 26 -3.78 -1.62 -12.54
CA GLY A 26 -2.91 -2.78 -12.80
C GLY A 26 -1.43 -2.38 -12.86
N PHE A 27 -0.55 -3.38 -12.72
CA PHE A 27 0.91 -3.18 -12.68
C PHE A 27 1.44 -2.35 -13.87
N ASP A 28 0.98 -2.62 -15.08
CA ASP A 28 1.45 -1.92 -16.28
C ASP A 28 1.05 -0.45 -16.29
N ALA A 29 -0.14 -0.12 -15.78
CA ALA A 29 -0.60 1.26 -15.62
C ALA A 29 0.24 1.99 -14.58
N VAL A 30 0.48 1.38 -13.40
CA VAL A 30 1.34 1.94 -12.35
C VAL A 30 2.76 2.18 -12.86
N ARG A 31 3.30 1.23 -13.63
CA ARG A 31 4.64 1.35 -14.21
C ARG A 31 4.72 2.46 -15.26
N ALA A 32 3.71 2.60 -16.09
CA ALA A 32 3.65 3.64 -17.13
C ALA A 32 3.56 5.04 -16.54
N ASP A 33 2.84 5.19 -15.43
CA ASP A 33 2.67 6.46 -14.71
C ASP A 33 3.81 6.76 -13.71
N PHE A 34 4.76 5.85 -13.55
CA PHE A 34 5.83 6.03 -12.58
C PHE A 34 6.83 7.09 -13.04
N HIS A 35 7.01 8.12 -12.22
CA HIS A 35 8.00 9.18 -12.42
C HIS A 35 8.94 9.25 -11.21
N PRO A 36 10.27 9.14 -11.42
CA PRO A 36 11.22 9.35 -10.34
C PRO A 36 11.19 10.79 -9.86
N SER A 37 11.40 11.00 -8.56
CA SER A 37 11.47 12.34 -7.95
C SER A 37 12.87 12.94 -8.03
N GLU A 38 13.77 12.32 -8.77
CA GLU A 38 15.14 12.77 -8.98
C GLU A 38 15.55 12.65 -10.44
N THR A 39 16.35 13.61 -10.90
CA THR A 39 17.05 13.54 -12.19
C THR A 39 18.51 13.23 -11.95
N VAL A 40 19.07 12.35 -12.76
CA VAL A 40 20.49 11.99 -12.71
C VAL A 40 21.23 12.76 -13.79
N LEU A 41 22.22 13.55 -13.38
CA LEU A 41 23.15 14.21 -14.29
C LEU A 41 24.28 13.22 -14.62
N LEU A 42 24.49 12.98 -15.89
CA LEU A 42 25.53 12.09 -16.38
C LEU A 42 26.69 12.87 -17.02
N ASP A 43 27.89 12.31 -16.96
CA ASP A 43 29.03 12.80 -17.72
C ASP A 43 28.96 12.34 -19.19
N ARG A 44 29.97 12.72 -19.99
CA ARG A 44 30.08 12.35 -21.40
C ARG A 44 30.22 10.84 -21.63
N ALA A 45 30.63 10.08 -20.59
CA ALA A 45 30.81 8.64 -20.64
C ALA A 45 29.57 7.91 -20.08
N GLY A 46 28.47 8.65 -19.75
CA GLY A 46 27.24 8.08 -19.17
C GLY A 46 27.36 7.76 -17.69
N GLN A 47 28.42 8.22 -17.00
CA GLN A 47 28.57 7.98 -15.57
C GLN A 47 27.81 9.04 -14.75
N PRO A 48 27.14 8.65 -13.66
CA PRO A 48 26.42 9.58 -12.81
C PRO A 48 27.38 10.55 -12.12
N ILE A 49 27.22 11.85 -12.38
CA ILE A 49 27.95 12.94 -11.68
C ILE A 49 27.18 13.38 -10.45
N HIS A 50 25.86 13.55 -10.60
CA HIS A 50 25.02 14.11 -9.54
C HIS A 50 23.58 13.63 -9.65
N ARG A 51 22.87 13.60 -8.51
CA ARG A 51 21.43 13.35 -8.42
C ARG A 51 20.76 14.60 -7.89
N LEU A 52 19.88 15.17 -8.69
CA LEU A 52 19.13 16.35 -8.36
C LEU A 52 17.68 15.97 -8.05
N ARG A 53 17.22 16.31 -6.87
CA ARG A 53 15.84 16.08 -6.48
C ARG A 53 14.93 17.10 -7.17
N THR A 54 14.00 16.64 -7.98
CA THR A 54 13.05 17.44 -8.76
C THR A 54 11.71 17.60 -8.07
N ASP A 55 11.29 16.62 -7.25
CA ASP A 55 10.11 16.73 -6.39
C ASP A 55 10.49 16.56 -4.92
N ALA A 56 10.30 17.64 -4.14
CA ALA A 56 10.64 17.65 -2.71
C ALA A 56 9.62 16.92 -1.82
N ARG A 57 8.41 16.65 -2.31
CA ARG A 57 7.31 16.04 -1.54
C ARG A 57 7.46 14.56 -1.39
N VAL A 58 8.08 13.89 -2.36
CA VAL A 58 8.23 12.43 -2.39
C VAL A 58 9.68 12.00 -2.59
N ARG A 59 10.00 10.76 -2.23
CA ARG A 59 11.28 10.12 -2.51
C ARG A 59 11.07 8.88 -3.36
N ARG A 60 11.08 9.06 -4.67
CA ARG A 60 11.01 7.97 -5.65
C ARG A 60 12.31 7.92 -6.42
N GLY A 61 13.10 6.86 -6.21
CA GLY A 61 14.29 6.57 -7.01
C GLY A 61 13.92 6.10 -8.42
N GLN A 62 14.90 5.59 -9.16
CA GLN A 62 14.63 4.99 -10.46
C GLN A 62 13.82 3.70 -10.28
N TRP A 63 12.97 3.39 -11.26
CA TRP A 63 12.26 2.12 -11.26
C TRP A 63 13.24 0.96 -11.36
N VAL A 64 13.15 0.02 -10.45
CA VAL A 64 13.97 -1.19 -10.44
C VAL A 64 13.05 -2.40 -10.62
N ALA A 65 13.32 -3.20 -11.64
CA ALA A 65 12.62 -4.46 -11.82
C ALA A 65 12.89 -5.43 -10.65
N LEU A 66 11.92 -6.28 -10.33
CA LEU A 66 12.02 -7.20 -9.17
C LEU A 66 13.28 -8.09 -9.23
N GLN A 67 13.70 -8.48 -10.44
CA GLN A 67 14.90 -9.28 -10.69
C GLN A 67 16.19 -8.52 -10.36
N GLY A 68 16.16 -7.19 -10.43
CA GLY A 68 17.29 -6.32 -10.07
C GLY A 68 17.41 -6.07 -8.57
N ILE A 69 16.43 -6.50 -7.77
CA ILE A 69 16.45 -6.35 -6.31
C ILE A 69 17.06 -7.61 -5.69
N SER A 70 18.05 -7.44 -4.80
CA SER A 70 18.70 -8.59 -4.18
C SER A 70 17.68 -9.49 -3.44
N PRO A 71 17.82 -10.81 -3.51
CA PRO A 71 16.95 -11.74 -2.79
C PRO A 71 16.93 -11.48 -1.28
N ALA A 72 18.07 -11.12 -0.70
CA ALA A 72 18.20 -10.80 0.71
C ALA A 72 17.34 -9.58 1.11
N LEU A 73 17.33 -8.52 0.27
CA LEU A 73 16.51 -7.33 0.53
C LEU A 73 15.01 -7.66 0.45
N ARG A 74 14.61 -8.44 -0.55
CA ARG A 74 13.20 -8.89 -0.68
C ARG A 74 12.74 -9.70 0.53
N GLN A 75 13.59 -10.63 0.97
CA GLN A 75 13.31 -11.45 2.15
C GLN A 75 13.28 -10.59 3.43
N ALA A 76 14.21 -9.67 3.60
CA ALA A 76 14.24 -8.77 4.75
C ALA A 76 12.97 -7.91 4.82
N LEU A 77 12.50 -7.37 3.69
CA LEU A 77 11.25 -6.61 3.62
C LEU A 77 10.06 -7.43 4.08
N VAL A 78 9.89 -8.65 3.53
CA VAL A 78 8.80 -9.53 3.90
C VAL A 78 8.86 -9.88 5.39
N LEU A 79 10.04 -10.24 5.90
CA LEU A 79 10.21 -10.60 7.31
C LEU A 79 9.99 -9.44 8.29
N SER A 80 10.30 -8.21 7.88
CA SER A 80 10.12 -7.03 8.74
C SER A 80 8.69 -6.52 8.74
N GLU A 81 8.06 -6.44 7.56
CA GLU A 81 6.76 -5.80 7.38
C GLU A 81 5.60 -6.77 7.46
N ASP A 82 5.78 -7.99 6.92
CA ASP A 82 4.68 -8.94 6.75
C ASP A 82 5.17 -10.38 6.76
N LYS A 83 5.50 -10.90 7.93
CA LYS A 83 6.10 -12.24 8.11
C LYS A 83 5.30 -13.38 7.46
N ARG A 84 4.00 -13.20 7.30
CA ARG A 84 3.08 -14.19 6.75
C ARG A 84 2.54 -13.79 5.37
N PHE A 85 3.26 -12.95 4.64
CA PHE A 85 2.87 -12.43 3.34
C PHE A 85 2.35 -13.51 2.38
N TYR A 86 2.95 -14.69 2.38
CA TYR A 86 2.57 -15.80 1.51
C TYR A 86 1.46 -16.70 2.08
N GLU A 87 0.96 -16.41 3.29
CA GLU A 87 -0.03 -17.25 4.00
C GLU A 87 -1.43 -16.62 3.99
N HIS A 88 -1.59 -15.38 3.54
CA HIS A 88 -2.87 -14.67 3.49
C HIS A 88 -3.13 -14.03 2.12
N SER A 89 -4.39 -13.68 1.85
CA SER A 89 -4.85 -13.13 0.57
C SER A 89 -4.93 -11.59 0.55
N GLY A 90 -4.06 -10.89 1.29
CA GLY A 90 -4.01 -9.42 1.33
C GLY A 90 -4.19 -8.84 2.73
N VAL A 91 -5.06 -9.40 3.56
CA VAL A 91 -5.26 -9.04 4.97
C VAL A 91 -4.89 -10.21 5.86
N ASP A 92 -3.98 -9.99 6.80
CA ASP A 92 -3.63 -10.98 7.81
C ASP A 92 -4.61 -10.90 8.99
N TRP A 93 -5.72 -11.62 8.89
CA TRP A 93 -6.75 -11.63 9.94
C TRP A 93 -6.24 -12.14 11.29
N ARG A 94 -5.21 -12.98 11.30
CA ARG A 94 -4.58 -13.44 12.54
C ARG A 94 -3.79 -12.32 13.20
N ALA A 95 -3.07 -11.49 12.43
CA ALA A 95 -2.39 -10.32 12.95
C ALA A 95 -3.40 -9.27 13.45
N VAL A 96 -4.48 -9.02 12.70
CA VAL A 96 -5.55 -8.09 13.07
C VAL A 96 -6.20 -8.51 14.40
N SER A 97 -6.59 -9.78 14.54
CA SER A 97 -7.20 -10.28 15.78
C SER A 97 -6.23 -10.22 16.96
N SER A 98 -4.95 -10.55 16.74
CA SER A 98 -3.92 -10.47 17.78
C SER A 98 -3.66 -9.03 18.21
N ALA A 99 -3.63 -8.07 17.26
CA ALA A 99 -3.45 -6.66 17.56
C ALA A 99 -4.66 -6.09 18.31
N ALA A 100 -5.88 -6.45 17.89
CA ALA A 100 -7.12 -6.06 18.59
C ALA A 100 -7.13 -6.56 20.04
N TRP A 101 -6.74 -7.83 20.25
CA TRP A 101 -6.62 -8.40 21.58
C TRP A 101 -5.56 -7.71 22.43
N ALA A 102 -4.36 -7.45 21.88
CA ALA A 102 -3.29 -6.76 22.58
C ALA A 102 -3.66 -5.32 22.97
N ASN A 103 -4.42 -4.60 22.10
CA ASN A 103 -4.91 -3.26 22.40
C ASN A 103 -5.93 -3.24 23.53
N LEU A 104 -6.79 -4.28 23.64
CA LEU A 104 -7.75 -4.39 24.75
C LEU A 104 -7.04 -4.46 26.12
N TRP A 105 -5.84 -5.03 26.18
CA TRP A 105 -5.07 -5.26 27.39
C TRP A 105 -3.90 -4.27 27.54
N ASN A 106 -3.94 -3.15 26.81
CA ASN A 106 -2.92 -2.07 26.88
C ASN A 106 -1.47 -2.56 26.69
N GLN A 107 -1.26 -3.61 25.92
CA GLN A 107 0.04 -4.10 25.50
C GLN A 107 0.52 -3.35 24.26
N ARG A 108 1.84 -3.27 24.09
CA ARG A 108 2.50 -2.55 23.01
C ARG A 108 1.90 -2.89 21.65
N THR A 109 1.35 -1.89 20.94
CA THR A 109 0.72 -2.03 19.64
C THR A 109 1.67 -2.69 18.64
N ARG A 110 1.34 -3.89 18.18
CA ARG A 110 1.97 -4.49 17.00
C ARG A 110 1.21 -4.02 15.77
N GLY A 111 1.93 -3.59 14.74
CA GLY A 111 1.32 -3.30 13.46
C GLY A 111 0.64 -4.55 12.88
N ALA A 112 -0.61 -4.41 12.46
CA ALA A 112 -1.35 -5.45 11.75
C ALA A 112 -1.42 -5.15 10.24
N SER A 113 -0.67 -4.15 9.78
CA SER A 113 -0.59 -3.72 8.38
C SER A 113 0.19 -4.75 7.58
N THR A 114 -0.37 -5.19 6.46
CA THR A 114 0.29 -6.07 5.49
C THR A 114 0.94 -5.26 4.37
N LEU A 115 1.90 -5.86 3.64
CA LEU A 115 2.49 -5.25 2.44
C LEU A 115 1.43 -4.91 1.39
N THR A 116 0.41 -5.75 1.26
CA THR A 116 -0.71 -5.52 0.34
C THR A 116 -1.55 -4.31 0.73
N MET A 117 -1.82 -4.14 2.04
CA MET A 117 -2.54 -2.97 2.55
C MET A 117 -1.73 -1.68 2.35
N GLN A 118 -0.41 -1.73 2.60
CA GLN A 118 0.49 -0.61 2.37
C GLN A 118 0.53 -0.24 0.88
N LEU A 119 0.61 -1.23 -0.01
CA LEU A 119 0.57 -1.00 -1.45
C LEU A 119 -0.77 -0.39 -1.88
N ALA A 120 -1.89 -0.90 -1.41
CA ALA A 120 -3.20 -0.35 -1.70
C ALA A 120 -3.31 1.13 -1.26
N GLY A 121 -2.79 1.47 -0.08
CA GLY A 121 -2.75 2.85 0.40
C GLY A 121 -1.87 3.78 -0.44
N LEU A 122 -0.80 3.26 -1.05
CA LEU A 122 0.05 4.04 -1.95
C LEU A 122 -0.57 4.26 -3.34
N LEU A 123 -1.49 3.38 -3.74
CA LEU A 123 -2.18 3.45 -5.02
C LEU A 123 -3.51 4.21 -4.94
N ASP A 124 -3.99 4.46 -3.75
CA ASP A 124 -5.21 5.22 -3.48
C ASP A 124 -4.84 6.60 -2.92
N ASP A 125 -4.90 7.61 -3.77
CA ASP A 125 -4.55 8.99 -3.40
C ASP A 125 -5.41 9.53 -2.24
N ASP A 126 -6.62 9.01 -2.05
CA ASP A 126 -7.52 9.39 -0.95
C ASP A 126 -7.08 8.83 0.40
N LEU A 127 -6.40 7.68 0.43
CA LEU A 127 -5.82 7.09 1.64
C LEU A 127 -4.46 7.69 2.00
N ALA A 128 -3.74 8.25 1.02
CA ALA A 128 -2.44 8.88 1.21
C ALA A 128 -2.52 10.22 1.97
N LEU A 129 -3.69 10.81 2.09
CA LEU A 129 -3.93 12.11 2.75
C LEU A 129 -4.10 12.03 4.27
N GLY A 130 -4.00 10.86 4.88
CA GLY A 130 -4.06 10.69 6.34
C GLY A 130 -2.80 11.17 7.10
N THR A 131 -1.85 11.81 6.43
CA THR A 131 -0.64 12.40 7.03
C THR A 131 -0.61 13.91 6.82
N GLY A 132 -1.59 14.59 7.40
CA GLY A 132 -1.57 16.03 7.60
C GLY A 132 -1.11 16.36 9.01
#